data_b10f403ace9d30a55b54c508829ad28b
#
_entry.id   b10f403ace9d30a55b54c508829ad28b
#
_cell.length_a   1.000
_cell.length_b   1.000
_cell.length_c   1.000
_cell.angle_alpha   90.00
_cell.angle_beta   90.00
_cell.angle_gamma   90.00
#
_symmetry.space_group_name_H-M   'P 1'
#
loop_
_entity.id
_entity.type
_entity.pdbx_description
1 polymer ?
#
loop_
_entity_poly.entity_id
_entity_poly.type
_entity_poly.pdbx_seq_one_letter_code
_entity_poly.pdbx_strand_id
1 'polypeptide(L)'
;MALDDRRTLYVCDARIGDIRKFDDFGTLLGTIGRKGSGPGEFDRPVEVEVRGDRVFVRDLGRSRMFVFDLEGKLVSSTPVDEREGRWRKFRALPDGRFVVEMETAGETRLELFSAGFSRQKTLYRKAVPRSRIAVGPLREDIPLPFVPVVEWDVTPEGLIVAGYSGDYSLEILDPDKGRVAAWTRSFKPFEVADKDRKDYLAGPGRDLPAEAVRTLVFPKTKPAFEKLVVNGRGRIWTFLPSADPKERTVFEAFDADGAFRSRVILEDEWPRTAPVVFFVGGVWMAVAGPDGETSIVRYQITN
;
A
#
# COMPACT_ATOMS: atom_id res chain seq x y z
N MET A 1 5.24 1.63 -5.81
CA MET A 1 5.99 2.87 -6.13
C MET A 1 6.57 3.45 -4.85
N ALA A 2 7.75 4.06 -4.93
CA ALA A 2 8.41 4.77 -3.84
C ALA A 2 9.05 6.06 -4.38
N LEU A 3 9.34 7.01 -3.49
CA LEU A 3 9.99 8.28 -3.83
C LEU A 3 11.17 8.48 -2.89
N ASP A 4 12.33 8.85 -3.42
CA ASP A 4 13.47 9.22 -2.61
C ASP A 4 13.47 10.71 -2.24
N ASP A 5 14.44 11.13 -1.41
CA ASP A 5 14.58 12.53 -0.96
C ASP A 5 14.99 13.48 -2.10
N ARG A 6 15.48 12.95 -3.23
CA ARG A 6 15.81 13.70 -4.45
C ARG A 6 14.63 13.79 -5.41
N ARG A 7 13.47 13.27 -5.02
CA ARG A 7 12.24 13.21 -5.82
C ARG A 7 12.35 12.28 -7.03
N THR A 8 13.24 11.29 -6.99
CA THR A 8 13.26 10.20 -7.95
C THR A 8 12.13 9.23 -7.63
N LEU A 9 11.27 8.98 -8.60
CA LEU A 9 10.18 8.01 -8.48
C LEU A 9 10.67 6.63 -8.92
N TYR A 10 10.50 5.65 -8.06
CA TYR A 10 10.79 4.24 -8.33
C TYR A 10 9.48 3.48 -8.56
N VAL A 11 9.39 2.83 -9.71
CA VAL A 11 8.21 2.07 -10.13
C VAL A 11 8.58 0.61 -10.29
N CYS A 12 7.94 -0.24 -9.52
CA CYS A 12 8.09 -1.69 -9.64
C CYS A 12 7.13 -2.20 -10.72
N ASP A 13 7.67 -2.82 -11.78
CA ASP A 13 6.88 -3.47 -12.82
C ASP A 13 7.05 -4.99 -12.72
N ALA A 14 6.04 -5.66 -12.12
CA ALA A 14 6.05 -7.10 -11.92
C ALA A 14 5.97 -7.90 -13.23
N ARG A 15 5.47 -7.32 -14.32
CA ARG A 15 5.32 -7.98 -15.62
C ARG A 15 6.62 -7.97 -16.40
N ILE A 16 7.33 -6.84 -16.38
CA ILE A 16 8.64 -6.67 -17.02
C ILE A 16 9.74 -7.27 -16.15
N GLY A 17 9.60 -7.19 -14.82
CA GLY A 17 10.57 -7.73 -13.86
C GLY A 17 11.73 -6.77 -13.63
N ASP A 18 11.46 -5.47 -13.61
CA ASP A 18 12.43 -4.41 -13.30
C ASP A 18 11.87 -3.35 -12.35
N ILE A 19 12.74 -2.49 -11.87
CA ILE A 19 12.39 -1.27 -11.13
C ILE A 19 12.85 -0.08 -11.97
N ARG A 20 11.92 0.73 -12.44
CA ARG A 20 12.19 1.92 -13.25
C ARG A 20 12.31 3.16 -12.38
N LYS A 21 13.28 3.99 -12.70
CA LYS A 21 13.51 5.28 -12.03
C LYS A 21 13.12 6.42 -12.95
N PHE A 22 12.34 7.36 -12.44
CA PHE A 22 11.90 8.54 -13.18
C PHE A 22 12.24 9.81 -12.40
N ASP A 23 12.52 10.88 -13.12
CA ASP A 23 12.62 12.21 -12.52
C ASP A 23 11.21 12.80 -12.22
N ASP A 24 11.20 14.01 -11.64
CA ASP A 24 10.00 14.74 -11.28
C ASP A 24 9.13 15.18 -12.50
N PHE A 25 9.68 15.04 -13.71
CA PHE A 25 9.01 15.35 -14.99
C PHE A 25 8.54 14.09 -15.73
N GLY A 26 8.80 12.91 -15.18
CA GLY A 26 8.44 11.62 -15.79
C GLY A 26 9.47 11.10 -16.79
N THR A 27 10.68 11.69 -16.85
CA THR A 27 11.77 11.21 -17.70
C THR A 27 12.39 9.96 -17.09
N LEU A 28 12.56 8.90 -17.87
CA LEU A 28 13.23 7.69 -17.43
C LEU A 28 14.72 7.96 -17.19
N LEU A 29 15.16 7.79 -15.94
CA LEU A 29 16.57 7.94 -15.53
C LEU A 29 17.36 6.62 -15.64
N GLY A 30 16.69 5.48 -15.59
CA GLY A 30 17.29 4.16 -15.66
C GLY A 30 16.47 3.09 -14.98
N THR A 31 17.07 1.89 -14.88
CA THR A 31 16.41 0.71 -14.29
C THR A 31 17.33 0.02 -13.27
N ILE A 32 16.72 -0.66 -12.30
CA ILE A 32 17.39 -1.54 -11.34
C ILE A 32 16.91 -2.96 -11.58
N GLY A 33 17.84 -3.89 -11.74
CA GLY A 33 17.56 -5.29 -12.00
C GLY A 33 16.94 -5.54 -13.38
N ARG A 34 16.55 -6.75 -13.60
CA ARG A 34 15.85 -7.25 -14.80
C ARG A 34 15.24 -8.61 -14.50
N LYS A 35 14.38 -9.10 -15.36
CA LYS A 35 13.87 -10.46 -15.26
C LYS A 35 14.98 -11.50 -15.44
N GLY A 36 15.05 -12.45 -14.50
CA GLY A 36 16.05 -13.50 -14.54
C GLY A 36 16.27 -14.21 -13.21
N SER A 37 17.33 -15.04 -13.15
CA SER A 37 17.66 -15.86 -11.97
C SER A 37 19.02 -15.57 -11.35
N GLY A 38 19.79 -14.67 -11.91
CA GLY A 38 21.09 -14.25 -11.41
C GLY A 38 21.02 -13.35 -10.17
N PRO A 39 22.19 -12.97 -9.61
CA PRO A 39 22.27 -12.00 -8.53
C PRO A 39 21.68 -10.65 -8.96
N GLY A 40 20.73 -10.10 -8.19
CA GLY A 40 20.07 -8.83 -8.50
C GLY A 40 19.04 -8.89 -9.63
N GLU A 41 18.76 -10.08 -10.17
CA GLU A 41 17.68 -10.31 -11.11
C GLU A 41 16.40 -10.73 -10.38
N PHE A 42 15.24 -10.41 -10.94
CA PHE A 42 13.92 -10.64 -10.37
C PHE A 42 13.13 -11.69 -11.15
N ASP A 43 12.26 -12.42 -10.45
CA ASP A 43 11.21 -13.23 -11.06
C ASP A 43 9.88 -12.48 -11.08
N ARG A 44 9.42 -12.04 -9.92
CA ARG A 44 8.19 -11.27 -9.77
C ARG A 44 8.34 -10.22 -8.66
N PRO A 45 9.00 -9.07 -8.93
CA PRO A 45 9.10 -7.98 -7.97
C PRO A 45 7.71 -7.34 -7.80
N VAL A 46 7.27 -7.15 -6.56
CA VAL A 46 5.90 -6.68 -6.26
C VAL A 46 5.87 -5.40 -5.44
N GLU A 47 6.96 -5.07 -4.78
CA GLU A 47 7.03 -3.89 -3.93
C GLU A 47 8.44 -3.30 -3.94
N VAL A 48 8.51 -1.99 -4.00
CA VAL A 48 9.73 -1.20 -3.88
C VAL A 48 9.56 -0.14 -2.80
N GLU A 49 10.57 0.02 -1.97
CA GLU A 49 10.69 1.04 -0.94
C GLU A 49 12.06 1.70 -1.06
N VAL A 50 12.14 3.01 -0.81
CA VAL A 50 13.41 3.73 -0.81
C VAL A 50 13.56 4.45 0.52
N ARG A 51 14.72 4.27 1.17
CA ARG A 51 15.04 4.98 2.41
C ARG A 51 16.53 5.29 2.47
N GLY A 52 16.85 6.57 2.66
CA GLY A 52 18.23 7.02 2.61
C GLY A 52 18.90 6.67 1.27
N ASP A 53 20.01 5.96 1.32
CA ASP A 53 20.79 5.52 0.16
C ASP A 53 20.48 4.08 -0.30
N ARG A 54 19.34 3.51 0.11
CA ARG A 54 18.97 2.11 -0.16
C ARG A 54 17.62 2.00 -0.85
N VAL A 55 17.60 1.07 -1.82
CA VAL A 55 16.38 0.62 -2.51
C VAL A 55 16.10 -0.83 -2.11
N PHE A 56 14.96 -1.06 -1.50
CA PHE A 56 14.48 -2.35 -1.04
C PHE A 56 13.43 -2.88 -2.01
N VAL A 57 13.61 -4.11 -2.49
CA VAL A 57 12.67 -4.72 -3.45
C VAL A 57 12.26 -6.08 -2.94
N ARG A 58 10.94 -6.26 -2.75
CA ARG A 58 10.38 -7.58 -2.44
C ARG A 58 10.04 -8.31 -3.72
N ASP A 59 10.67 -9.46 -3.91
CA ASP A 59 10.40 -10.37 -5.02
C ASP A 59 9.59 -11.57 -4.52
N LEU A 60 8.34 -11.62 -4.92
CA LEU A 60 7.42 -12.67 -4.50
C LEU A 60 7.73 -14.01 -5.21
N GLY A 61 8.20 -13.98 -6.47
CA GLY A 61 8.54 -15.19 -7.21
C GLY A 61 9.74 -15.93 -6.63
N ARG A 62 10.66 -15.19 -6.00
CA ARG A 62 11.86 -15.75 -5.35
C ARG A 62 11.76 -15.84 -3.83
N SER A 63 10.67 -15.34 -3.24
CA SER A 63 10.49 -15.22 -1.78
C SER A 63 11.73 -14.56 -1.14
N ARG A 64 12.15 -13.39 -1.70
CA ARG A 64 13.35 -12.69 -1.24
C ARG A 64 13.11 -11.17 -1.14
N MET A 65 13.85 -10.59 -0.21
CA MET A 65 14.09 -9.16 -0.15
C MET A 65 15.47 -8.88 -0.76
N PHE A 66 15.53 -7.99 -1.73
CA PHE A 66 16.76 -7.46 -2.31
C PHE A 66 17.00 -6.06 -1.82
N VAL A 67 18.27 -5.73 -1.58
CA VAL A 67 18.71 -4.38 -1.21
C VAL A 67 19.74 -3.91 -2.25
N PHE A 68 19.48 -2.76 -2.84
CA PHE A 68 20.38 -2.10 -3.79
C PHE A 68 20.80 -0.73 -3.25
N ASP A 69 21.88 -0.19 -3.77
CA ASP A 69 22.16 1.25 -3.67
C ASP A 69 21.32 2.05 -4.69
N LEU A 70 21.40 3.39 -4.63
CA LEU A 70 20.63 4.24 -5.54
C LEU A 70 21.10 4.13 -7.00
N GLU A 71 22.33 3.67 -7.24
CA GLU A 71 22.90 3.41 -8.55
C GLU A 71 22.41 2.09 -9.16
N GLY A 72 21.79 1.22 -8.33
CA GLY A 72 21.24 -0.07 -8.75
C GLY A 72 22.20 -1.25 -8.59
N LYS A 73 23.29 -1.09 -7.85
CA LYS A 73 24.20 -2.19 -7.50
C LYS A 73 23.60 -2.99 -6.34
N LEU A 74 23.56 -4.32 -6.49
CA LEU A 74 23.09 -5.21 -5.43
C LEU A 74 24.03 -5.13 -4.21
N VAL A 75 23.44 -4.83 -3.05
CA VAL A 75 24.12 -4.79 -1.74
C VAL A 75 23.94 -6.12 -1.01
N SER A 76 22.70 -6.62 -0.94
CA SER A 76 22.39 -7.88 -0.28
C SER A 76 21.07 -8.47 -0.76
N SER A 77 20.86 -9.75 -0.46
CA SER A 77 19.54 -10.37 -0.61
C SER A 77 19.28 -11.40 0.50
N THR A 78 18.09 -11.37 1.07
CA THR A 78 17.70 -12.22 2.20
C THR A 78 16.40 -12.96 1.88
N PRO A 79 16.30 -14.27 2.18
CA PRO A 79 15.05 -15.00 2.06
C PRO A 79 13.95 -14.37 2.96
N VAL A 80 12.72 -14.35 2.46
CA VAL A 80 11.53 -13.95 3.22
C VAL A 80 10.83 -15.20 3.72
N ASP A 81 10.60 -15.27 5.04
CA ASP A 81 9.90 -16.37 5.67
C ASP A 81 8.43 -16.00 5.89
N GLU A 82 7.53 -16.69 5.20
CA GLU A 82 6.08 -16.48 5.28
C GLU A 82 5.35 -17.60 6.05
N ARG A 83 6.05 -18.47 6.79
CA ARG A 83 5.42 -19.59 7.53
C ARG A 83 4.46 -19.13 8.62
N GLU A 84 4.70 -17.97 9.24
CA GLU A 84 3.88 -17.42 10.32
C GLU A 84 2.82 -16.42 9.83
N GLY A 85 2.74 -16.18 8.53
CA GLY A 85 1.80 -15.26 7.90
C GLY A 85 2.34 -14.71 6.60
N ARG A 86 1.44 -14.31 5.74
CA ARG A 86 1.80 -13.79 4.42
C ARG A 86 2.20 -12.32 4.51
N TRP A 87 3.38 -11.98 4.01
CA TRP A 87 3.81 -10.58 3.90
C TRP A 87 2.97 -9.85 2.86
N ARG A 88 2.40 -8.70 3.25
CA ARG A 88 1.56 -7.87 2.38
C ARG A 88 2.25 -6.58 1.95
N LYS A 89 2.82 -5.90 2.91
CA LYS A 89 3.46 -4.59 2.77
C LYS A 89 4.61 -4.48 3.74
N PHE A 90 5.64 -3.73 3.38
CA PHE A 90 6.70 -3.37 4.30
C PHE A 90 7.06 -1.88 4.19
N ARG A 91 7.66 -1.34 5.24
CA ARG A 91 8.26 0.00 5.26
C ARG A 91 9.58 -0.04 6.02
N ALA A 92 10.58 0.63 5.45
CA ALA A 92 11.85 0.83 6.11
C ALA A 92 11.76 1.99 7.12
N LEU A 93 12.32 1.80 8.32
CA LEU A 93 12.45 2.83 9.34
C LEU A 93 13.76 3.61 9.16
N PRO A 94 13.90 4.84 9.72
CA PRO A 94 15.12 5.64 9.63
C PRO A 94 16.36 4.95 10.24
N ASP A 95 16.16 4.06 11.21
CA ASP A 95 17.22 3.32 11.89
C ASP A 95 17.61 2.00 11.20
N GLY A 96 17.07 1.75 10.00
CA GLY A 96 17.33 0.56 9.20
C GLY A 96 16.50 -0.67 9.57
N ARG A 97 15.64 -0.59 10.59
CA ARG A 97 14.64 -1.63 10.87
C ARG A 97 13.50 -1.58 9.87
N PHE A 98 12.63 -2.58 9.90
CA PHE A 98 11.47 -2.66 9.01
C PHE A 98 10.20 -2.95 9.80
N VAL A 99 9.11 -2.36 9.35
CA VAL A 99 7.77 -2.79 9.72
C VAL A 99 7.20 -3.60 8.58
N VAL A 100 6.66 -4.76 8.89
CA VAL A 100 6.08 -5.68 7.92
C VAL A 100 4.64 -5.98 8.30
N GLU A 101 3.74 -5.81 7.36
CA GLU A 101 2.37 -6.29 7.49
C GLU A 101 2.30 -7.77 7.19
N MET A 102 1.87 -8.54 8.18
CA MET A 102 1.65 -9.97 8.05
C MET A 102 0.17 -10.29 8.19
N GLU A 103 -0.37 -10.98 7.20
CA GLU A 103 -1.76 -11.42 7.19
C GLU A 103 -1.85 -12.92 7.45
N THR A 104 -2.76 -13.29 8.34
CA THR A 104 -3.17 -14.67 8.60
C THR A 104 -4.67 -14.80 8.38
N ALA A 105 -5.25 -16.01 8.55
CA ALA A 105 -6.69 -16.20 8.47
C ALA A 105 -7.40 -15.49 9.63
N GLY A 106 -7.88 -14.28 9.40
CA GLY A 106 -8.68 -13.50 10.36
C GLY A 106 -7.90 -12.50 11.21
N GLU A 107 -6.63 -12.29 10.95
CA GLU A 107 -5.82 -11.32 11.68
C GLU A 107 -4.79 -10.63 10.78
N THR A 108 -4.62 -9.32 10.96
CA THR A 108 -3.49 -8.55 10.44
C THR A 108 -2.58 -8.13 11.59
N ARG A 109 -1.28 -8.30 11.42
CA ARG A 109 -0.23 -7.91 12.36
C ARG A 109 0.77 -6.98 11.69
N LEU A 110 1.26 -5.99 12.43
CA LEU A 110 2.44 -5.20 12.07
C LEU A 110 3.59 -5.70 12.93
N GLU A 111 4.59 -6.27 12.28
CA GLU A 111 5.74 -6.89 12.92
C GLU A 111 6.99 -6.04 12.71
N LEU A 112 7.77 -5.83 13.75
CA LEU A 112 9.08 -5.17 13.67
C LEU A 112 10.14 -6.20 13.32
N PHE A 113 10.95 -5.87 12.32
CA PHE A 113 12.10 -6.65 11.88
C PHE A 113 13.38 -5.83 12.01
N SER A 114 14.48 -6.50 12.33
CA SER A 114 15.82 -5.91 12.31
C SER A 114 16.26 -5.55 10.89
N ALA A 115 17.34 -4.79 10.74
CA ALA A 115 17.99 -4.52 9.47
C ALA A 115 18.41 -5.79 8.68
N GLY A 116 18.65 -6.90 9.39
CA GLY A 116 18.94 -8.21 8.81
C GLY A 116 17.69 -9.06 8.54
N PHE A 117 16.49 -8.48 8.55
CA PHE A 117 15.21 -9.14 8.33
C PHE A 117 14.87 -10.27 9.31
N SER A 118 15.35 -10.16 10.56
CA SER A 118 14.94 -11.04 11.66
C SER A 118 13.81 -10.40 12.45
N ARG A 119 12.71 -11.14 12.63
CA ARG A 119 11.56 -10.67 13.41
C ARG A 119 11.96 -10.39 14.87
N GLN A 120 11.50 -9.27 15.40
CA GLN A 120 11.79 -8.81 16.76
C GLN A 120 10.56 -8.85 17.66
N LYS A 121 9.46 -8.21 17.28
CA LYS A 121 8.22 -8.13 18.05
C LYS A 121 7.02 -7.71 17.23
N THR A 122 5.82 -7.97 17.73
CA THR A 122 4.57 -7.44 17.20
C THR A 122 4.36 -6.02 17.75
N LEU A 123 4.11 -5.06 16.84
CA LEU A 123 3.79 -3.66 17.16
C LEU A 123 2.29 -3.41 17.25
N TYR A 124 1.54 -4.04 16.35
CA TYR A 124 0.09 -3.89 16.23
C TYR A 124 -0.56 -5.21 15.84
N ARG A 125 -1.78 -5.43 16.34
CA ARG A 125 -2.56 -6.62 16.02
C ARG A 125 -4.04 -6.26 15.95
N LYS A 126 -4.71 -6.70 14.90
CA LYS A 126 -6.15 -6.51 14.72
C LYS A 126 -6.78 -7.77 14.13
N ALA A 127 -7.81 -8.26 14.78
CA ALA A 127 -8.69 -9.23 14.17
C ALA A 127 -9.46 -8.53 13.04
N VAL A 128 -9.36 -9.09 11.83
CA VAL A 128 -10.02 -8.56 10.63
C VAL A 128 -10.80 -9.64 9.91
N PRO A 129 -11.93 -9.32 9.26
CA PRO A 129 -12.58 -10.27 8.38
C PRO A 129 -11.61 -10.70 7.26
N ARG A 130 -11.83 -11.88 6.70
CA ARG A 130 -11.09 -12.30 5.52
C ARG A 130 -11.30 -11.29 4.41
N SER A 131 -10.23 -10.62 4.00
CA SER A 131 -10.26 -9.52 3.04
C SER A 131 -9.90 -9.93 1.61
N ARG A 132 -9.52 -11.19 1.39
CA ARG A 132 -9.07 -11.69 0.09
C ARG A 132 -9.52 -13.11 -0.15
N ILE A 133 -9.64 -13.48 -1.43
CA ILE A 133 -9.92 -14.84 -1.89
C ILE A 133 -8.79 -15.27 -2.83
N ALA A 134 -8.21 -16.45 -2.58
CA ALA A 134 -7.23 -17.05 -3.47
C ALA A 134 -7.94 -17.75 -4.62
N VAL A 135 -7.58 -17.42 -5.85
CA VAL A 135 -8.20 -17.94 -7.07
C VAL A 135 -7.16 -18.57 -7.98
N GLY A 136 -7.55 -19.67 -8.62
CA GLY A 136 -6.76 -20.38 -9.61
C GLY A 136 -5.54 -21.14 -9.06
N PRO A 137 -4.80 -21.84 -9.94
CA PRO A 137 -3.65 -22.65 -9.55
C PRO A 137 -2.48 -21.85 -8.99
N LEU A 138 -2.33 -20.60 -9.40
CA LEU A 138 -1.30 -19.68 -8.91
C LEU A 138 -1.69 -18.99 -7.59
N ARG A 139 -2.90 -19.29 -7.06
CA ARG A 139 -3.45 -18.67 -5.86
C ARG A 139 -3.36 -17.15 -5.86
N GLU A 140 -3.76 -16.54 -6.98
CA GLU A 140 -3.87 -15.09 -7.05
C GLU A 140 -4.86 -14.59 -6.00
N ASP A 141 -4.44 -13.59 -5.22
CA ASP A 141 -5.27 -13.02 -4.16
C ASP A 141 -6.09 -11.86 -4.69
N ILE A 142 -7.34 -12.13 -4.95
CA ILE A 142 -8.30 -11.08 -5.31
C ILE A 142 -8.85 -10.44 -4.03
N PRO A 143 -8.72 -9.12 -3.86
CA PRO A 143 -9.29 -8.44 -2.70
C PRO A 143 -10.81 -8.52 -2.71
N LEU A 144 -11.39 -8.86 -1.57
CA LEU A 144 -12.84 -8.81 -1.38
C LEU A 144 -13.30 -7.34 -1.27
N PRO A 145 -14.42 -6.97 -1.91
CA PRO A 145 -14.86 -5.59 -1.96
C PRO A 145 -15.38 -5.12 -0.60
N PHE A 146 -15.06 -3.89 -0.25
CA PHE A 146 -15.60 -3.15 0.89
C PHE A 146 -15.38 -3.80 2.27
N VAL A 147 -14.55 -4.84 2.35
CA VAL A 147 -14.20 -5.45 3.65
C VAL A 147 -13.25 -4.53 4.39
N PRO A 148 -13.53 -4.22 5.68
CA PRO A 148 -12.62 -3.42 6.48
C PRO A 148 -11.27 -4.09 6.64
N VAL A 149 -10.21 -3.29 6.53
CA VAL A 149 -8.81 -3.73 6.61
C VAL A 149 -8.00 -2.85 7.56
N VAL A 150 -6.83 -3.29 7.93
CA VAL A 150 -5.81 -2.43 8.54
C VAL A 150 -5.06 -1.72 7.42
N GLU A 151 -5.04 -0.41 7.48
CA GLU A 151 -4.20 0.44 6.64
C GLU A 151 -3.15 1.12 7.53
N TRP A 152 -1.94 1.26 7.02
CA TRP A 152 -0.85 1.82 7.80
C TRP A 152 0.25 2.41 6.93
N ASP A 153 1.02 3.29 7.51
CA ASP A 153 2.22 3.85 6.90
C ASP A 153 3.20 4.33 7.99
N VAL A 154 4.36 4.85 7.58
CA VAL A 154 5.42 5.29 8.48
C VAL A 154 5.70 6.77 8.28
N THR A 155 5.84 7.52 9.38
CA THR A 155 6.25 8.93 9.33
C THR A 155 7.75 9.06 9.00
N PRO A 156 8.22 10.24 8.56
CA PRO A 156 9.65 10.48 8.35
C PRO A 156 10.50 10.18 9.58
N GLU A 157 9.95 10.40 10.79
CA GLU A 157 10.61 10.18 12.07
C GLU A 157 10.62 8.70 12.50
N GLY A 158 9.90 7.82 11.78
CA GLY A 158 9.84 6.39 12.04
C GLY A 158 8.70 5.95 12.98
N LEU A 159 7.71 6.82 13.25
CA LEU A 159 6.48 6.42 13.91
C LEU A 159 5.58 5.67 12.92
N ILE A 160 4.86 4.66 13.40
CA ILE A 160 3.91 3.90 12.61
C ILE A 160 2.52 4.50 12.84
N VAL A 161 1.85 4.87 11.76
CA VAL A 161 0.43 5.23 11.79
C VAL A 161 -0.35 4.02 11.32
N ALA A 162 -1.17 3.45 12.20
CA ALA A 162 -2.00 2.29 11.89
C ALA A 162 -3.48 2.63 12.09
N GLY A 163 -4.34 2.26 11.16
CA GLY A 163 -5.77 2.50 11.22
C GLY A 163 -6.58 1.28 10.84
N TYR A 164 -7.68 1.04 11.55
CA TYR A 164 -8.67 0.06 11.14
C TYR A 164 -9.84 0.76 10.47
N SER A 165 -10.09 0.40 9.23
CA SER A 165 -11.08 1.08 8.40
C SER A 165 -12.54 0.75 8.75
N GLY A 166 -12.76 -0.22 9.66
CA GLY A 166 -14.11 -0.59 10.10
C GLY A 166 -14.74 0.41 11.06
N ASP A 167 -13.94 1.15 11.81
CA ASP A 167 -14.39 2.06 12.88
C ASP A 167 -13.77 3.46 12.83
N TYR A 168 -13.04 3.79 11.76
CA TYR A 168 -12.26 5.02 11.59
C TYR A 168 -11.39 5.34 12.82
N SER A 169 -10.72 4.33 13.32
CA SER A 169 -9.74 4.48 14.40
C SER A 169 -8.32 4.52 13.85
N LEU A 170 -7.51 5.40 14.40
CA LEU A 170 -6.11 5.57 14.03
C LEU A 170 -5.26 5.57 15.30
N GLU A 171 -4.12 4.88 15.23
CA GLU A 171 -3.14 4.81 16.33
C GLU A 171 -1.77 5.22 15.81
N ILE A 172 -1.00 5.90 16.65
CA ILE A 172 0.42 6.15 16.42
C ILE A 172 1.23 5.30 17.36
N LEU A 173 2.16 4.55 16.79
CA LEU A 173 3.02 3.62 17.50
C LEU A 173 4.48 4.04 17.33
N ASP A 174 5.17 4.19 18.44
CA ASP A 174 6.63 4.24 18.47
C ASP A 174 7.16 2.80 18.47
N PRO A 175 8.09 2.42 17.60
CA PRO A 175 8.57 1.04 17.52
C PRO A 175 9.19 0.52 18.83
N ASP A 176 9.64 1.38 19.72
CA ASP A 176 10.26 1.00 20.98
C ASP A 176 9.36 1.19 22.20
N LYS A 177 8.59 2.29 22.24
CA LYS A 177 7.73 2.67 23.38
C LYS A 177 6.30 2.13 23.26
N GLY A 178 5.88 1.65 22.08
CA GLY A 178 4.52 1.21 21.84
C GLY A 178 3.58 2.37 21.47
N ARG A 179 2.28 2.27 21.79
CA ARG A 179 1.28 3.27 21.40
C ARG A 179 1.50 4.59 22.12
N VAL A 180 1.70 5.66 21.35
CA VAL A 180 1.94 7.03 21.83
C VAL A 180 0.74 7.95 21.63
N ALA A 181 -0.13 7.67 20.67
CA ALA A 181 -1.38 8.39 20.47
C ALA A 181 -2.44 7.48 19.85
N ALA A 182 -3.72 7.83 20.03
CA ALA A 182 -4.84 7.21 19.36
C ALA A 182 -6.00 8.19 19.28
N TRP A 183 -6.75 8.16 18.18
CA TRP A 183 -7.99 8.91 18.03
C TRP A 183 -8.99 8.18 17.15
N THR A 184 -10.25 8.59 17.26
CA THR A 184 -11.34 8.11 16.43
C THR A 184 -12.03 9.29 15.77
N ARG A 185 -12.62 9.06 14.60
CA ARG A 185 -13.43 10.05 13.91
C ARG A 185 -14.83 9.51 13.68
N SER A 186 -15.82 10.28 13.99
CA SER A 186 -17.20 9.98 13.65
C SER A 186 -17.38 10.03 12.13
N PHE A 187 -18.01 9.03 11.56
CA PHE A 187 -18.36 8.97 10.14
C PHE A 187 -19.74 8.36 9.97
N LYS A 188 -20.37 8.67 8.85
CA LYS A 188 -21.62 8.01 8.43
C LYS A 188 -21.26 6.98 7.39
N PRO A 189 -21.45 5.68 7.66
CA PRO A 189 -21.18 4.65 6.69
C PRO A 189 -22.05 4.80 5.45
N PHE A 190 -21.47 4.63 4.27
CA PHE A 190 -22.21 4.50 3.02
C PHE A 190 -22.68 3.05 2.85
N GLU A 191 -23.91 2.87 2.39
CA GLU A 191 -24.40 1.54 2.03
C GLU A 191 -23.72 1.02 0.76
N VAL A 192 -23.50 -0.29 0.69
CA VAL A 192 -23.03 -0.94 -0.54
C VAL A 192 -24.23 -1.14 -1.45
N ALA A 193 -24.32 -0.29 -2.48
CA ALA A 193 -25.40 -0.29 -3.46
C ALA A 193 -25.25 -1.45 -4.47
N ASP A 194 -26.32 -1.79 -5.17
CA ASP A 194 -26.29 -2.78 -6.26
C ASP A 194 -25.35 -2.39 -7.40
N LYS A 195 -25.17 -1.08 -7.63
CA LYS A 195 -24.18 -0.58 -8.58
C LYS A 195 -22.76 -0.93 -8.17
N ASP A 196 -22.39 -0.74 -6.90
CA ASP A 196 -21.06 -1.08 -6.39
C ASP A 196 -20.71 -2.56 -6.61
N ARG A 197 -21.70 -3.44 -6.43
CA ARG A 197 -21.57 -4.89 -6.64
C ARG A 197 -21.33 -5.20 -8.12
N LYS A 198 -22.09 -4.57 -9.01
CA LYS A 198 -21.96 -4.72 -10.47
C LYS A 198 -20.61 -4.23 -10.95
N ASP A 199 -20.18 -3.05 -10.50
CA ASP A 199 -18.90 -2.44 -10.87
C ASP A 199 -17.71 -3.30 -10.39
N TYR A 200 -17.79 -3.86 -9.17
CA TYR A 200 -16.77 -4.79 -8.70
C TYR A 200 -16.68 -6.04 -9.59
N LEU A 201 -17.82 -6.66 -9.93
CA LEU A 201 -17.85 -7.87 -10.76
C LEU A 201 -17.44 -7.60 -12.22
N ALA A 202 -17.68 -6.41 -12.74
CA ALA A 202 -17.23 -6.02 -14.07
C ALA A 202 -15.74 -5.59 -14.12
N GLY A 203 -15.18 -5.20 -12.99
CA GLY A 203 -13.81 -4.74 -12.83
C GLY A 203 -12.90 -5.75 -12.09
N PRO A 204 -12.55 -5.48 -10.82
CA PRO A 204 -11.60 -6.32 -10.07
C PRO A 204 -12.02 -7.77 -9.90
N GLY A 205 -13.31 -8.04 -9.88
CA GLY A 205 -13.87 -9.38 -9.70
C GLY A 205 -14.23 -10.11 -11.01
N ARG A 206 -13.94 -9.52 -12.18
CA ARG A 206 -14.33 -10.08 -13.49
C ARG A 206 -13.77 -11.48 -13.77
N ASP A 207 -12.59 -11.77 -13.25
CA ASP A 207 -11.88 -13.03 -13.46
C ASP A 207 -12.16 -14.06 -12.34
N LEU A 208 -13.09 -13.76 -11.41
CA LEU A 208 -13.51 -14.68 -10.38
C LEU A 208 -14.26 -15.89 -11.00
N PRO A 209 -13.93 -17.13 -10.60
CA PRO A 209 -14.73 -18.30 -10.98
C PRO A 209 -16.19 -18.15 -10.55
N ALA A 210 -17.12 -18.68 -11.34
CA ALA A 210 -18.56 -18.58 -11.06
C ALA A 210 -18.94 -19.10 -9.65
N GLU A 211 -18.23 -20.11 -9.17
CA GLU A 211 -18.42 -20.64 -7.81
C GLU A 211 -18.02 -19.61 -6.74
N ALA A 212 -16.88 -18.92 -6.92
CA ALA A 212 -16.45 -17.87 -6.03
C ALA A 212 -17.43 -16.68 -6.02
N VAL A 213 -17.96 -16.30 -7.20
CA VAL A 213 -18.99 -15.25 -7.31
C VAL A 213 -20.26 -15.61 -6.55
N ARG A 214 -20.69 -16.87 -6.59
CA ARG A 214 -21.89 -17.34 -5.87
C ARG A 214 -21.74 -17.30 -4.35
N THR A 215 -20.52 -17.46 -3.85
CA THR A 215 -20.21 -17.46 -2.40
C THR A 215 -19.74 -16.09 -1.90
N LEU A 216 -19.61 -15.10 -2.79
CA LEU A 216 -19.14 -13.77 -2.46
C LEU A 216 -20.17 -13.02 -1.60
N VAL A 217 -19.77 -12.67 -0.39
CA VAL A 217 -20.60 -11.90 0.53
C VAL A 217 -20.12 -10.46 0.52
N PHE A 218 -21.00 -9.55 0.09
CA PHE A 218 -20.75 -8.12 0.18
C PHE A 218 -21.17 -7.60 1.56
N PRO A 219 -20.33 -6.77 2.22
CA PRO A 219 -20.73 -6.07 3.44
C PRO A 219 -21.96 -5.19 3.18
N LYS A 220 -22.70 -4.85 4.24
CA LYS A 220 -23.83 -3.91 4.14
C LYS A 220 -23.37 -2.48 3.89
N THR A 221 -22.22 -2.13 4.43
CA THR A 221 -21.67 -0.76 4.36
C THR A 221 -20.24 -0.79 3.88
N LYS A 222 -19.81 0.31 3.25
CA LYS A 222 -18.42 0.58 2.91
C LYS A 222 -17.62 0.90 4.18
N PRO A 223 -16.30 0.64 4.19
CA PRO A 223 -15.43 1.02 5.31
C PRO A 223 -15.37 2.55 5.47
N ALA A 224 -14.88 3.03 6.60
CA ALA A 224 -14.75 4.45 6.90
C ALA A 224 -13.73 5.15 6.00
N PHE A 225 -12.66 4.46 5.65
CA PHE A 225 -11.65 4.86 4.66
C PHE A 225 -11.11 3.62 3.96
N GLU A 226 -10.52 3.81 2.81
CA GLU A 226 -10.05 2.71 1.95
C GLU A 226 -8.54 2.61 1.89
N LYS A 227 -7.84 3.69 2.22
CA LYS A 227 -6.38 3.75 2.25
C LYS A 227 -5.89 4.80 3.22
N LEU A 228 -4.72 4.57 3.78
CA LEU A 228 -3.98 5.50 4.60
C LEU A 228 -2.55 5.64 4.05
N VAL A 229 -2.09 6.88 3.93
CA VAL A 229 -0.73 7.21 3.50
C VAL A 229 -0.18 8.36 4.33
N VAL A 230 1.10 8.31 4.65
CA VAL A 230 1.80 9.41 5.31
C VAL A 230 2.74 10.08 4.30
N ASN A 231 2.68 11.40 4.19
CA ASN A 231 3.59 12.13 3.31
C ASN A 231 4.94 12.44 3.97
N GLY A 232 5.90 12.93 3.19
CA GLY A 232 7.23 13.29 3.65
C GLY A 232 7.31 14.41 4.72
N ARG A 233 6.17 15.00 5.13
CA ARG A 233 6.05 15.94 6.25
C ARG A 233 5.33 15.34 7.47
N GLY A 234 5.10 14.04 7.48
CA GLY A 234 4.38 13.36 8.56
C GLY A 234 2.86 13.59 8.55
N ARG A 235 2.29 14.23 7.51
CA ARG A 235 0.85 14.40 7.39
C ARG A 235 0.18 13.10 6.97
N ILE A 236 -0.87 12.73 7.67
CA ILE A 236 -1.64 11.52 7.47
C ILE A 236 -2.79 11.84 6.51
N TRP A 237 -2.92 11.05 5.44
CA TRP A 237 -3.97 11.15 4.45
C TRP A 237 -4.82 9.88 4.47
N THR A 238 -6.13 10.02 4.60
CA THR A 238 -7.08 8.92 4.47
C THR A 238 -7.95 9.14 3.24
N PHE A 239 -8.13 8.08 2.47
CA PHE A 239 -8.96 8.06 1.28
C PHE A 239 -10.34 7.58 1.66
N LEU A 240 -11.35 8.40 1.40
CA LEU A 240 -12.72 8.08 1.76
C LEU A 240 -13.42 7.28 0.66
N PRO A 241 -14.31 6.34 1.01
CA PRO A 241 -15.19 5.72 0.05
C PRO A 241 -16.14 6.76 -0.54
N SER A 242 -16.44 6.65 -1.83
CA SER A 242 -17.46 7.48 -2.47
C SER A 242 -18.86 6.91 -2.30
N ALA A 243 -19.84 7.78 -2.16
CA ALA A 243 -21.27 7.42 -2.19
C ALA A 243 -21.76 7.16 -3.62
N ASP A 244 -21.20 7.88 -4.60
CA ASP A 244 -21.45 7.72 -6.05
C ASP A 244 -20.12 7.40 -6.76
N PRO A 245 -20.06 6.34 -7.59
CA PRO A 245 -18.89 6.04 -8.41
C PRO A 245 -18.46 7.16 -9.36
N LYS A 246 -19.32 8.11 -9.63
CA LYS A 246 -18.98 9.34 -10.38
C LYS A 246 -18.43 10.45 -9.47
N GLU A 247 -18.47 10.26 -8.16
CA GLU A 247 -17.88 11.19 -7.23
C GLU A 247 -16.36 11.06 -7.25
N ARG A 248 -15.74 12.20 -7.24
CA ARG A 248 -14.33 12.50 -7.17
C ARG A 248 -13.67 11.80 -5.99
N THR A 249 -12.41 11.48 -6.11
CA THR A 249 -11.64 10.92 -5.01
C THR A 249 -11.50 11.96 -3.89
N VAL A 250 -11.93 11.59 -2.69
CA VAL A 250 -11.92 12.46 -1.52
C VAL A 250 -10.85 11.98 -0.54
N PHE A 251 -10.02 12.92 -0.09
CA PHE A 251 -9.02 12.69 0.95
C PHE A 251 -9.32 13.55 2.15
N GLU A 252 -9.06 13.03 3.35
CA GLU A 252 -8.94 13.83 4.57
C GLU A 252 -7.49 13.83 5.05
N ALA A 253 -7.02 15.01 5.46
CA ALA A 253 -5.68 15.22 5.97
C ALA A 253 -5.69 15.50 7.46
N PHE A 254 -4.77 14.85 8.19
CA PHE A 254 -4.58 15.02 9.63
C PHE A 254 -3.10 15.26 9.93
N ASP A 255 -2.82 15.97 11.00
CA ASP A 255 -1.50 16.01 11.60
C ASP A 255 -1.25 14.75 12.45
N ALA A 256 -0.02 14.57 12.90
CA ALA A 256 0.38 13.42 13.72
C ALA A 256 -0.32 13.35 15.09
N ASP A 257 -0.90 14.45 15.58
CA ASP A 257 -1.71 14.50 16.80
C ASP A 257 -3.20 14.18 16.57
N GLY A 258 -3.59 13.88 15.31
CA GLY A 258 -4.98 13.61 14.93
C GLY A 258 -5.81 14.84 14.60
N ALA A 259 -5.21 16.03 14.63
CA ALA A 259 -5.93 17.26 14.26
C ALA A 259 -6.30 17.24 12.77
N PHE A 260 -7.59 17.34 12.48
CA PHE A 260 -8.08 17.48 11.10
C PHE A 260 -7.59 18.80 10.50
N ARG A 261 -7.08 18.75 9.27
CA ARG A 261 -6.53 19.93 8.57
C ARG A 261 -7.35 20.33 7.35
N SER A 262 -7.63 19.38 6.49
CA SER A 262 -8.32 19.69 5.23
C SER A 262 -9.00 18.46 4.64
N ARG A 263 -9.95 18.74 3.75
CA ARG A 263 -10.51 17.77 2.82
C ARG A 263 -10.14 18.22 1.42
N VAL A 264 -9.59 17.30 0.63
CA VAL A 264 -9.19 17.53 -0.77
C VAL A 264 -10.07 16.65 -1.64
N ILE A 265 -10.55 17.20 -2.74
CA ILE A 265 -11.35 16.49 -3.73
C ILE A 265 -10.57 16.53 -5.03
N LEU A 266 -10.24 15.36 -5.58
CA LEU A 266 -9.69 15.24 -6.92
C LEU A 266 -10.82 15.12 -7.93
N GLU A 267 -10.64 15.73 -9.09
CA GLU A 267 -11.65 15.70 -10.18
C GLU A 267 -11.70 14.35 -10.90
N ASP A 268 -10.61 13.59 -10.86
CA ASP A 268 -10.50 12.30 -11.49
C ASP A 268 -10.84 11.14 -10.54
N GLU A 269 -11.43 10.08 -11.12
CA GLU A 269 -11.60 8.80 -10.43
C GLU A 269 -10.22 8.16 -10.22
N TRP A 270 -9.93 7.77 -9.00
CA TRP A 270 -8.73 7.02 -8.69
C TRP A 270 -9.06 5.54 -8.46
N PRO A 271 -8.34 4.63 -9.16
CA PRO A 271 -8.49 3.20 -8.90
C PRO A 271 -8.03 2.88 -7.47
N ARG A 272 -8.94 2.45 -6.62
CA ARG A 272 -8.74 2.24 -5.17
C ARG A 272 -7.57 1.34 -4.82
N THR A 273 -7.20 0.43 -5.72
CA THR A 273 -6.08 -0.49 -5.58
C THR A 273 -4.77 0.06 -6.14
N ALA A 274 -4.80 1.20 -6.83
CA ALA A 274 -3.63 1.74 -7.48
C ALA A 274 -2.57 2.21 -6.48
N PRO A 275 -1.29 1.99 -6.78
CA PRO A 275 -0.20 2.57 -6.01
C PRO A 275 -0.26 4.09 -6.03
N VAL A 276 0.01 4.69 -4.86
CA VAL A 276 0.05 6.14 -4.68
C VAL A 276 1.25 6.51 -3.83
N VAL A 277 1.89 7.62 -4.16
CA VAL A 277 2.99 8.20 -3.37
C VAL A 277 2.78 9.69 -3.26
N PHE A 278 2.65 10.18 -2.03
CA PHE A 278 2.56 11.61 -1.75
C PHE A 278 3.93 12.26 -1.64
N PHE A 279 4.05 13.44 -2.18
CA PHE A 279 5.19 14.32 -1.99
C PHE A 279 4.74 15.70 -1.52
N VAL A 280 5.68 16.58 -1.24
CA VAL A 280 5.35 17.94 -0.83
C VAL A 280 4.73 18.71 -2.00
N GLY A 281 3.43 19.03 -1.89
CA GLY A 281 2.66 19.77 -2.89
C GLY A 281 2.01 18.90 -3.97
N GLY A 282 1.99 17.57 -3.83
CA GLY A 282 1.34 16.72 -4.83
C GLY A 282 1.31 15.24 -4.51
N VAL A 283 0.90 14.48 -5.50
CA VAL A 283 0.78 13.03 -5.44
C VAL A 283 1.10 12.40 -6.80
N TRP A 284 1.84 11.30 -6.78
CA TRP A 284 1.98 10.40 -7.91
C TRP A 284 1.01 9.24 -7.78
N MET A 285 0.28 8.95 -8.83
CA MET A 285 -0.73 7.89 -8.86
C MET A 285 -0.57 7.03 -10.11
N ALA A 286 -0.75 5.73 -9.96
CA ALA A 286 -0.90 4.84 -11.11
C ALA A 286 -2.38 4.84 -11.54
N VAL A 287 -2.64 5.16 -12.79
CA VAL A 287 -3.99 5.25 -13.37
C VAL A 287 -4.08 4.24 -14.51
N ALA A 288 -5.10 3.40 -14.47
CA ALA A 288 -5.37 2.47 -15.57
C ALA A 288 -6.03 3.23 -16.73
N GLY A 289 -5.43 3.15 -17.92
CA GLY A 289 -6.02 3.64 -19.14
C GLY A 289 -7.11 2.71 -19.68
N PRO A 290 -7.93 3.18 -20.63
CA PRO A 290 -9.02 2.41 -21.24
C PRO A 290 -8.51 1.14 -21.96
N ASP A 291 -7.27 1.13 -22.40
CA ASP A 291 -6.63 0.02 -23.13
C ASP A 291 -5.97 -1.01 -22.19
N GLY A 292 -6.13 -0.83 -20.86
CA GLY A 292 -5.49 -1.68 -19.83
C GLY A 292 -4.01 -1.32 -19.60
N GLU A 293 -3.48 -0.28 -20.23
CA GLU A 293 -2.19 0.28 -19.91
C GLU A 293 -2.24 1.06 -18.60
N THR A 294 -1.14 1.05 -17.85
CA THR A 294 -1.03 1.84 -16.61
C THR A 294 -0.14 3.04 -16.85
N SER A 295 -0.71 4.22 -16.68
CA SER A 295 0.01 5.49 -16.70
C SER A 295 0.35 5.93 -15.28
N ILE A 296 1.50 6.58 -15.10
CA ILE A 296 1.84 7.25 -13.85
C ILE A 296 1.55 8.73 -14.02
N VAL A 297 0.59 9.23 -13.27
CA VAL A 297 0.12 10.61 -13.35
C VAL A 297 0.53 11.38 -12.11
N ARG A 298 0.99 12.60 -12.31
CA ARG A 298 1.34 13.52 -11.23
C ARG A 298 0.24 14.57 -11.07
N TYR A 299 -0.32 14.65 -9.87
CA TYR A 299 -1.26 15.70 -9.51
C TYR A 299 -0.57 16.70 -8.58
N GLN A 300 -0.84 17.97 -8.81
CA GLN A 300 -0.41 19.05 -7.93
C GLN A 300 -1.55 19.41 -6.98
N ILE A 301 -1.29 19.43 -5.68
CA ILE A 301 -2.25 19.89 -4.68
C ILE A 301 -2.07 21.40 -4.55
N THR A 302 -3.07 22.15 -5.02
CA THR A 302 -3.18 23.60 -4.82
C THR A 302 -4.07 23.88 -3.61
N ASN A 303 -3.68 24.87 -2.81
CA ASN A 303 -4.47 25.35 -1.66
C ASN A 303 -5.69 26.13 -2.10
#